data_c1558f33e8aadb39e922e5bcb15fffd4
#
_entry.id   c1558f33e8aadb39e922e5bcb15fffd4
#
_cell.length_a   1.000
_cell.length_b   1.000
_cell.length_c   1.000
_cell.angle_alpha   90.00
_cell.angle_beta   90.00
_cell.angle_gamma   90.00
#
_symmetry.space_group_name_H-M   'P 1'
#
loop_
_entity.id
_entity.type
_entity.pdbx_description
1 polymer ?
#
loop_
_entity_poly.entity_id
_entity_poly.type
_entity_poly.pdbx_seq_one_letter_code
_entity_poly.pdbx_strand_id
1 'polypeptide(L)'
;MIKVVIADDHRLVREAWNLLLSRDKRLSIVAICENGEEVVKVCKELNPDVVLMDINMEPVSGIEATKAIREFSNEIRIIGISVHTDLPYVNALMQAGANGYVTKNSSGEEMVHAIFLVMEGQQYYCKEISDIIGNN
;
A
#
# COMPACT_ATOMS: atom_id res chain seq x y z
N MET A 1 0.85 -1.45 18.53
CA MET A 1 1.00 -2.21 17.27
C MET A 1 0.54 -1.37 16.09
N ILE A 2 1.23 -1.53 14.99
CA ILE A 2 0.89 -0.83 13.74
C ILE A 2 -0.32 -1.54 13.11
N LYS A 3 -1.40 -0.81 12.88
CA LYS A 3 -2.63 -1.35 12.27
C LYS A 3 -2.52 -1.28 10.76
N VAL A 4 -2.57 -2.44 10.11
CA VAL A 4 -2.37 -2.59 8.67
C VAL A 4 -3.66 -3.06 8.01
N VAL A 5 -4.00 -2.43 6.89
CA VAL A 5 -5.08 -2.87 6.00
C VAL A 5 -4.44 -3.32 4.69
N ILE A 6 -4.89 -4.45 4.15
CA ILE A 6 -4.43 -4.98 2.87
C ILE A 6 -5.59 -4.87 1.88
N ALA A 7 -5.34 -4.26 0.72
CA ALA A 7 -6.34 -4.15 -0.35
C ALA A 7 -5.75 -4.66 -1.66
N ASP A 8 -6.29 -5.75 -2.19
CA ASP A 8 -5.86 -6.37 -3.44
C ASP A 8 -7.01 -7.21 -3.96
N ASP A 9 -7.26 -7.21 -5.26
CA ASP A 9 -8.34 -7.98 -5.86
C ASP A 9 -7.94 -9.43 -6.15
N HIS A 10 -6.67 -9.79 -5.95
CA HIS A 10 -6.18 -11.17 -6.11
C HIS A 10 -6.14 -11.89 -4.78
N ARG A 11 -7.00 -12.90 -4.63
CA ARG A 11 -7.11 -13.65 -3.38
C ARG A 11 -5.77 -14.21 -2.89
N LEU A 12 -4.99 -14.81 -3.80
CA LEU A 12 -3.72 -15.42 -3.41
C LEU A 12 -2.71 -14.38 -2.93
N VAL A 13 -2.72 -13.18 -3.53
CA VAL A 13 -1.85 -12.09 -3.11
C VAL A 13 -2.26 -11.59 -1.72
N ARG A 14 -3.57 -11.40 -1.48
CA ARG A 14 -4.09 -11.01 -0.16
C ARG A 14 -3.66 -12.00 0.92
N GLU A 15 -3.85 -13.29 0.65
CA GLU A 15 -3.50 -14.34 1.60
C GLU A 15 -2.00 -14.39 1.87
N ALA A 16 -1.18 -14.21 0.82
CA ALA A 16 0.26 -14.22 0.96
C ALA A 16 0.75 -13.06 1.84
N TRP A 17 0.28 -11.83 1.59
CA TRP A 17 0.66 -10.69 2.41
C TRP A 17 0.17 -10.84 3.85
N ASN A 18 -1.05 -11.31 4.02
CA ASN A 18 -1.58 -11.55 5.37
C ASN A 18 -0.71 -12.54 6.14
N LEU A 19 -0.33 -13.64 5.51
CA LEU A 19 0.51 -14.65 6.14
C LEU A 19 1.90 -14.10 6.47
N LEU A 20 2.55 -13.43 5.52
CA LEU A 20 3.89 -12.91 5.69
C LEU A 20 3.95 -11.82 6.78
N LEU A 21 3.02 -10.88 6.74
CA LEU A 21 3.03 -9.75 7.67
C LEU A 21 2.54 -10.14 9.07
N SER A 22 1.65 -11.12 9.17
CA SER A 22 1.17 -11.58 10.48
C SER A 22 2.23 -12.27 11.32
N ARG A 23 3.36 -12.63 10.73
CA ARG A 23 4.50 -13.19 11.45
C ARG A 23 5.23 -12.14 12.29
N ASP A 24 5.09 -10.87 11.94
CA ASP A 24 5.72 -9.80 12.70
C ASP A 24 4.76 -9.32 13.78
N LYS A 25 5.16 -9.49 15.04
CA LYS A 25 4.30 -9.16 16.18
C LYS A 25 4.06 -7.67 16.38
N ARG A 26 4.82 -6.83 15.70
CA ARG A 26 4.65 -5.37 15.75
C ARG A 26 3.50 -4.89 14.84
N LEU A 27 3.02 -5.76 13.96
CA LEU A 27 1.97 -5.45 13.00
C LEU A 27 0.67 -6.16 13.39
N SER A 28 -0.46 -5.49 13.15
CA SER A 28 -1.78 -6.07 13.35
C SER A 28 -2.58 -5.88 12.06
N ILE A 29 -2.93 -6.96 11.38
CA ILE A 29 -3.74 -6.90 10.17
C ILE A 29 -5.20 -6.75 10.61
N VAL A 30 -5.75 -5.53 10.48
CA VAL A 30 -7.09 -5.23 10.99
C VAL A 30 -8.19 -5.39 9.96
N ALA A 31 -7.87 -5.43 8.68
CA ALA A 31 -8.84 -5.70 7.63
C ALA A 31 -8.14 -6.10 6.34
N ILE A 32 -8.84 -6.86 5.52
CA ILE A 32 -8.39 -7.32 4.20
C ILE A 32 -9.52 -7.01 3.22
N CYS A 33 -9.23 -6.21 2.21
CA CYS A 33 -10.22 -5.67 1.27
C CYS A 33 -9.97 -6.19 -0.14
N GLU A 34 -11.04 -6.31 -0.93
CA GLU A 34 -10.98 -6.84 -2.29
C GLU A 34 -11.01 -5.76 -3.36
N ASN A 35 -11.42 -4.55 -3.02
CA ASN A 35 -11.57 -3.47 -4.00
C ASN A 35 -11.42 -2.09 -3.35
N GLY A 36 -11.38 -1.06 -4.21
CA GLY A 36 -11.15 0.30 -3.76
C GLY A 36 -12.27 0.90 -2.92
N GLU A 37 -13.53 0.56 -3.22
CA GLU A 37 -14.66 1.06 -2.43
C GLU A 37 -14.61 0.54 -1.00
N GLU A 38 -14.31 -0.75 -0.86
CA GLU A 38 -14.22 -1.40 0.44
C GLU A 38 -13.09 -0.81 1.29
N VAL A 39 -11.92 -0.59 0.69
CA VAL A 39 -10.78 -0.05 1.45
C VAL A 39 -11.02 1.38 1.90
N VAL A 40 -11.69 2.20 1.09
CA VAL A 40 -12.04 3.57 1.50
C VAL A 40 -12.98 3.55 2.71
N LYS A 41 -14.00 2.70 2.64
CA LYS A 41 -14.96 2.54 3.75
C LYS A 41 -14.26 2.07 5.03
N VAL A 42 -13.42 1.07 4.91
CA VAL A 42 -12.68 0.50 6.06
C VAL A 42 -11.75 1.56 6.67
N CYS A 43 -11.08 2.36 5.85
CA CYS A 43 -10.22 3.42 6.35
C CYS A 43 -10.99 4.46 7.14
N LYS A 44 -12.20 4.80 6.73
CA LYS A 44 -13.06 5.72 7.50
C LYS A 44 -13.46 5.12 8.84
N GLU A 45 -13.77 3.83 8.86
CA GLU A 45 -14.26 3.15 10.06
C GLU A 45 -13.16 2.83 11.05
N LEU A 46 -12.01 2.35 10.58
CA LEU A 46 -10.95 1.83 11.43
C LEU A 46 -9.77 2.78 11.63
N ASN A 47 -9.61 3.76 10.77
CA ASN A 47 -8.49 4.71 10.81
C ASN A 47 -7.15 3.97 11.01
N PRO A 48 -6.75 3.10 10.07
CA PRO A 48 -5.53 2.31 10.22
C PRO A 48 -4.28 3.19 10.13
N ASP A 49 -3.14 2.63 10.51
CA ASP A 49 -1.86 3.33 10.41
C ASP A 49 -1.32 3.28 8.99
N VAL A 50 -1.46 2.14 8.32
CA VAL A 50 -0.94 1.96 6.97
C VAL A 50 -1.87 1.05 6.14
N VAL A 51 -1.99 1.38 4.86
CA VAL A 51 -2.72 0.58 3.88
C VAL A 51 -1.75 0.09 2.82
N LEU A 52 -1.79 -1.21 2.54
CA LEU A 52 -1.10 -1.78 1.38
C LEU A 52 -2.13 -1.80 0.25
N MET A 53 -1.91 -0.98 -0.76
CA MET A 53 -2.90 -0.66 -1.78
C MET A 53 -2.49 -1.17 -3.15
N ASP A 54 -3.18 -2.20 -3.66
CA ASP A 54 -3.01 -2.62 -5.05
C ASP A 54 -3.52 -1.51 -5.97
N ILE A 55 -2.76 -1.18 -7.00
CA ILE A 55 -3.16 -0.16 -7.96
C ILE A 55 -4.30 -0.65 -8.85
N ASN A 56 -4.24 -1.92 -9.27
CA ASN A 56 -5.16 -2.48 -10.27
C ASN A 56 -6.34 -3.19 -9.61
N MET A 57 -7.30 -2.42 -9.12
CA MET A 57 -8.55 -2.94 -8.60
C MET A 57 -9.71 -2.33 -9.38
N GLU A 58 -10.85 -3.01 -9.43
CA GLU A 58 -12.04 -2.53 -10.11
C GLU A 58 -13.26 -2.69 -9.19
N PRO A 59 -14.25 -1.82 -9.31
CA PRO A 59 -14.36 -0.67 -10.23
C PRO A 59 -13.56 0.56 -9.80
N VAL A 60 -13.14 0.64 -8.54
CA VAL A 60 -12.34 1.76 -8.03
C VAL A 60 -10.89 1.29 -7.91
N SER A 61 -9.99 1.95 -8.64
CA SER A 61 -8.57 1.60 -8.63
C SER A 61 -7.90 2.04 -7.33
N GLY A 62 -6.67 1.53 -7.10
CA GLY A 62 -5.89 1.95 -5.94
C GLY A 62 -5.53 3.43 -5.98
N ILE A 63 -5.35 4.00 -7.17
CA ILE A 63 -5.08 5.44 -7.33
C ILE A 63 -6.32 6.24 -6.92
N GLU A 64 -7.49 5.86 -7.41
CA GLU A 64 -8.75 6.52 -7.03
C GLU A 64 -9.05 6.38 -5.55
N ALA A 65 -8.81 5.20 -4.98
CA ALA A 65 -9.00 4.95 -3.55
C ALA A 65 -8.05 5.82 -2.72
N THR A 66 -6.80 5.98 -3.15
CA THR A 66 -5.83 6.83 -2.47
C THR A 66 -6.30 8.28 -2.45
N LYS A 67 -6.78 8.78 -3.59
CA LYS A 67 -7.34 10.14 -3.65
C LYS A 67 -8.52 10.30 -2.69
N ALA A 68 -9.41 9.32 -2.65
CA ALA A 68 -10.58 9.36 -1.78
C ALA A 68 -10.18 9.34 -0.30
N ILE A 69 -9.20 8.53 0.07
CA ILE A 69 -8.69 8.50 1.45
C ILE A 69 -8.10 9.85 1.83
N ARG A 70 -7.37 10.49 0.92
CA ARG A 70 -6.77 11.80 1.19
C ARG A 70 -7.78 12.92 1.39
N GLU A 71 -9.03 12.75 0.94
CA GLU A 71 -10.08 13.72 1.21
C GLU A 71 -10.45 13.79 2.70
N PHE A 72 -10.24 12.72 3.47
CA PHE A 72 -10.57 12.72 4.89
C PHE A 72 -9.39 12.45 5.82
N SER A 73 -8.23 12.04 5.29
CA SER A 73 -7.06 11.77 6.14
C SER A 73 -5.75 12.01 5.40
N ASN A 74 -4.86 12.79 6.03
CA ASN A 74 -3.49 12.95 5.59
C ASN A 74 -2.52 12.11 6.44
N GLU A 75 -3.03 11.39 7.42
CA GLU A 75 -2.22 10.66 8.39
C GLU A 75 -2.10 9.17 8.07
N ILE A 76 -3.09 8.58 7.41
CA ILE A 76 -3.02 7.18 6.99
C ILE A 76 -1.91 7.04 5.96
N ARG A 77 -0.93 6.17 6.22
CA ARG A 77 0.14 5.91 5.24
C ARG A 77 -0.38 4.94 4.20
N ILE A 78 0.01 5.17 2.96
CA ILE A 78 -0.44 4.32 1.84
C ILE A 78 0.79 3.87 1.07
N ILE A 79 0.97 2.54 0.96
CA ILE A 79 2.04 1.94 0.17
C ILE A 79 1.37 1.23 -1.01
N GLY A 80 1.66 1.69 -2.21
CA GLY A 80 1.15 1.04 -3.42
C GLY A 80 1.88 -0.26 -3.70
N ILE A 81 1.13 -1.25 -4.14
CA ILE A 81 1.67 -2.54 -4.55
C ILE A 81 1.23 -2.79 -5.97
N SER A 82 2.15 -3.08 -6.88
CA SER A 82 1.80 -3.25 -8.28
C SER A 82 2.77 -4.17 -9.00
N VAL A 83 2.30 -4.75 -10.12
CA VAL A 83 3.19 -5.41 -11.08
C VAL A 83 3.85 -4.39 -12.01
N HIS A 84 3.36 -3.14 -12.03
CA HIS A 84 3.88 -2.09 -12.90
C HIS A 84 5.12 -1.45 -12.33
N THR A 85 6.13 -1.29 -13.17
CA THR A 85 7.37 -0.61 -12.82
C THR A 85 7.56 0.70 -13.60
N ASP A 86 6.60 1.03 -14.46
CA ASP A 86 6.66 2.23 -15.31
C ASP A 86 6.46 3.49 -14.49
N LEU A 87 7.29 4.50 -14.73
CA LEU A 87 7.20 5.78 -14.00
C LEU A 87 5.82 6.44 -14.03
N PRO A 88 5.05 6.41 -15.14
CA PRO A 88 3.71 7.00 -15.10
C PRO A 88 2.80 6.44 -14.01
N TYR A 89 2.85 5.14 -13.75
CA TYR A 89 2.07 4.53 -12.67
C TYR A 89 2.59 4.94 -11.29
N VAL A 90 3.92 4.93 -11.13
CA VAL A 90 4.55 5.35 -9.88
C VAL A 90 4.17 6.80 -9.57
N ASN A 91 4.34 7.68 -10.57
CA ASN A 91 4.06 9.10 -10.40
C ASN A 91 2.59 9.36 -10.11
N ALA A 92 1.68 8.68 -10.80
CA ALA A 92 0.25 8.84 -10.59
C ALA A 92 -0.15 8.48 -9.16
N LEU A 93 0.37 7.39 -8.62
CA LEU A 93 0.05 6.98 -7.27
C LEU A 93 0.65 7.93 -6.23
N MET A 94 1.90 8.34 -6.43
CA MET A 94 2.56 9.26 -5.49
C MET A 94 1.89 10.64 -5.50
N GLN A 95 1.46 11.12 -6.66
CA GLN A 95 0.71 12.38 -6.78
C GLN A 95 -0.67 12.27 -6.14
N ALA A 96 -1.27 11.08 -6.14
CA ALA A 96 -2.54 10.85 -5.46
C ALA A 96 -2.39 10.92 -3.93
N GLY A 97 -1.19 10.85 -3.42
CA GLY A 97 -0.89 11.00 -2.00
C GLY A 97 -0.32 9.78 -1.30
N ALA A 98 0.19 8.80 -2.05
CA ALA A 98 0.83 7.63 -1.45
C ALA A 98 2.18 7.99 -0.83
N ASN A 99 2.61 7.17 0.11
CA ASN A 99 3.87 7.35 0.83
C ASN A 99 4.95 6.37 0.37
N GLY A 100 4.56 5.32 -0.34
CA GLY A 100 5.51 4.34 -0.83
C GLY A 100 4.98 3.57 -2.02
N TYR A 101 5.90 2.89 -2.70
CA TYR A 101 5.57 2.08 -3.88
C TYR A 101 6.48 0.86 -3.91
N VAL A 102 5.90 -0.32 -3.91
CA VAL A 102 6.63 -1.59 -4.01
C VAL A 102 6.01 -2.44 -5.11
N THR A 103 6.78 -3.41 -5.60
CA THR A 103 6.28 -4.35 -6.60
C THR A 103 5.72 -5.60 -5.91
N LYS A 104 4.85 -6.33 -6.60
CA LYS A 104 4.20 -7.52 -6.03
C LYS A 104 5.18 -8.65 -5.73
N ASN A 105 6.39 -8.62 -6.31
CA ASN A 105 7.43 -9.61 -6.03
C ASN A 105 8.39 -9.20 -4.90
N SER A 106 8.09 -8.10 -4.20
CA SER A 106 8.86 -7.72 -3.02
C SER A 106 8.71 -8.76 -1.92
N SER A 107 9.76 -8.96 -1.13
CA SER A 107 9.73 -9.92 -0.02
C SER A 107 8.89 -9.39 1.15
N GLY A 108 8.51 -10.29 2.04
CA GLY A 108 7.84 -9.88 3.29
C GLY A 108 8.73 -8.98 4.14
N GLU A 109 10.03 -9.27 4.18
CA GLU A 109 11.00 -8.43 4.91
C GLU A 109 11.09 -7.04 4.34
N GLU A 110 11.10 -6.91 3.01
CA GLU A 110 11.13 -5.61 2.36
C GLU A 110 9.85 -4.82 2.66
N MET A 111 8.70 -5.48 2.64
CA MET A 111 7.44 -4.82 2.96
C MET A 111 7.40 -4.35 4.41
N VAL A 112 7.87 -5.15 5.35
CA VAL A 112 7.96 -4.76 6.76
C VAL A 112 8.85 -3.52 6.91
N HIS A 113 9.99 -3.53 6.23
CA HIS A 113 10.91 -2.37 6.22
C HIS A 113 10.22 -1.12 5.66
N ALA A 114 9.48 -1.27 4.55
CA ALA A 114 8.74 -0.17 3.95
C ALA A 114 7.71 0.41 4.93
N ILE A 115 6.98 -0.46 5.62
CA ILE A 115 5.98 -0.03 6.61
C ILE A 115 6.60 0.83 7.69
N PHE A 116 7.73 0.39 8.26
CA PHE A 116 8.38 1.15 9.31
C PHE A 116 8.94 2.49 8.81
N LEU A 117 9.48 2.53 7.59
CA LEU A 117 9.98 3.80 7.03
C LEU A 117 8.87 4.81 6.79
N VAL A 118 7.74 4.39 6.22
CA VAL A 118 6.63 5.33 6.00
C VAL A 118 6.00 5.76 7.33
N MET A 119 6.00 4.92 8.34
CA MET A 119 5.53 5.31 9.68
C MET A 119 6.43 6.37 10.31
N GLU A 120 7.72 6.41 9.94
CA GLU A 120 8.65 7.45 10.39
C GLU A 120 8.53 8.75 9.57
N GLY A 121 7.64 8.78 8.58
CA GLY A 121 7.44 9.96 7.76
C GLY A 121 8.28 10.01 6.50
N GLN A 122 8.99 8.93 6.17
CA GLN A 122 9.81 8.88 4.96
C GLN A 122 9.01 8.31 3.79
N GLN A 123 9.36 8.73 2.57
CA GLN A 123 8.86 8.06 1.39
C GLN A 123 9.69 6.81 1.14
N TYR A 124 9.06 5.78 0.59
CA TYR A 124 9.76 4.54 0.30
C TYR A 124 9.49 4.05 -1.12
N TYR A 125 10.56 3.68 -1.80
CA TYR A 125 10.48 2.97 -3.08
C TYR A 125 11.28 1.68 -2.95
N CYS A 126 10.73 0.54 -3.39
CA CYS A 126 11.50 -0.69 -3.39
C CYS A 126 12.68 -0.54 -4.34
N LYS A 127 13.67 -1.43 -4.22
CA LYS A 127 14.90 -1.33 -4.99
C LYS A 127 14.65 -1.26 -6.50
N GLU A 128 13.76 -2.09 -7.02
CA GLU A 128 13.43 -2.11 -8.45
C GLU A 128 12.94 -0.74 -8.93
N ILE A 129 12.06 -0.11 -8.16
CA ILE A 129 11.52 1.21 -8.51
C ILE A 129 12.55 2.31 -8.28
N SER A 130 13.30 2.22 -7.20
CA SER A 130 14.36 3.18 -6.88
C SER A 130 15.42 3.22 -7.97
N ASP A 131 15.80 2.07 -8.52
CA ASP A 131 16.76 1.98 -9.61
C ASP A 131 16.24 2.65 -10.88
N ILE A 132 14.96 2.49 -11.19
CA ILE A 132 14.32 3.13 -12.35
C ILE A 132 14.29 4.65 -12.17
N ILE A 133 13.92 5.14 -11.00
CA ILE A 133 13.89 6.57 -10.70
C ILE A 133 15.29 7.16 -10.78
N GLY A 134 16.28 6.48 -10.24
CA GLY A 134 17.67 6.94 -10.23
C GLY A 134 18.31 7.01 -11.61
N ASN A 135 17.77 6.28 -12.59
CA ASN A 135 18.30 6.27 -13.97
C ASN A 135 17.60 7.27 -14.89
N ASN A 136 16.71 8.07 -14.36
CA ASN A 136 16.02 9.15 -15.11
C ASN A 136 16.42 10.57 -14.59
#